data_2a86aaaab8b5c283cd330d458686b607
#
_entry.id   2a86aaaab8b5c283cd330d458686b607
#
_cell.length_a   1.000
_cell.length_b   1.000
_cell.length_c   1.000
_cell.angle_alpha   90.00
_cell.angle_beta   90.00
_cell.angle_gamma   90.00
#
_symmetry.space_group_name_H-M   'P 1'
#
loop_
_entity.id
_entity.type
_entity.pdbx_description
1 polymer ?
#
loop_
_entity_poly.entity_id
_entity_poly.type
_entity_poly.pdbx_seq_one_letter_code
_entity_poly.pdbx_strand_id
1 'polypeptide(L)'
;EENPDFILLEGQASLRNPSGPCGLEFLISGRAKSVILVFAPKRKYFDNEEHWGEIPSVESEIEIIEKLGSKVIALAMNTELCSEEEAFELQSQFEKSTGLPVLLPIQEGVDKIIPVLNSL
;
A
#
# COMPACT_ATOMS: atom_id res chain seq x y z
N GLU A 1 -6.20 -19.07 25.15
CA GLU A 1 -6.24 -17.85 24.30
C GLU A 1 -4.88 -17.72 23.65
N GLU A 2 -4.86 -17.67 22.30
CA GLU A 2 -3.64 -17.36 21.55
C GLU A 2 -3.38 -15.85 21.71
N ASN A 3 -2.13 -15.50 21.98
CA ASN A 3 -1.71 -14.10 22.07
C ASN A 3 -0.67 -13.86 20.96
N PRO A 4 -1.12 -13.62 19.72
CA PRO A 4 -0.20 -13.45 18.58
C PRO A 4 0.55 -12.12 18.70
N ASP A 5 1.80 -12.09 18.21
CA ASP A 5 2.58 -10.86 18.13
C ASP A 5 2.00 -9.89 17.07
N PHE A 6 1.45 -10.45 15.99
CA PHE A 6 0.83 -9.68 14.91
C PHE A 6 -0.50 -10.30 14.45
N ILE A 7 -1.43 -9.43 14.08
CA ILE A 7 -2.66 -9.79 13.38
C ILE A 7 -2.65 -9.04 12.05
N LEU A 8 -2.68 -9.78 10.94
CA LEU A 8 -2.75 -9.21 9.61
C LEU A 8 -4.19 -9.13 9.14
N LEU A 9 -4.59 -7.94 8.69
CA LEU A 9 -5.85 -7.70 8.01
C LEU A 9 -5.56 -7.44 6.53
N GLU A 10 -6.19 -8.16 5.65
CA GLU A 10 -6.02 -8.02 4.21
C GLU A 10 -7.34 -7.63 3.55
N GLY A 11 -7.27 -6.70 2.61
CA GLY A 11 -8.41 -6.22 1.86
C GLY A 11 -8.14 -6.16 0.37
N GLN A 12 -9.19 -6.32 -0.42
CA GLN A 12 -9.09 -6.41 -1.88
C GLN A 12 -9.23 -5.08 -2.61
N ALA A 13 -9.84 -4.08 -2.00
CA ALA A 13 -10.10 -2.79 -2.65
C ALA A 13 -9.48 -1.63 -1.88
N SER A 14 -9.13 -0.59 -2.62
CA SER A 14 -8.56 0.63 -2.03
C SER A 14 -9.62 1.45 -1.28
N LEU A 15 -9.15 2.37 -0.43
CA LEU A 15 -10.00 3.24 0.39
C LEU A 15 -11.00 4.05 -0.44
N ARG A 16 -10.61 4.46 -1.63
CA ARG A 16 -11.37 5.38 -2.49
C ARG A 16 -11.90 4.74 -3.77
N ASN A 17 -11.86 3.41 -3.88
CA ASN A 17 -12.41 2.73 -5.05
C ASN A 17 -13.93 2.90 -5.09
N PRO A 18 -14.52 3.55 -6.12
CA PRO A 18 -15.96 3.77 -6.19
C PRO A 18 -16.78 2.49 -6.31
N SER A 19 -16.18 1.40 -6.82
CA SER A 19 -16.86 0.10 -6.93
C SER A 19 -16.99 -0.63 -5.58
N GLY A 20 -16.19 -0.25 -4.58
CA GLY A 20 -16.24 -0.84 -3.24
C GLY A 20 -15.11 -0.32 -2.35
N PRO A 21 -15.30 0.77 -1.59
CA PRO A 21 -14.28 1.34 -0.72
C PRO A 21 -14.10 0.52 0.56
N CYS A 22 -13.46 -0.64 0.48
CA CYS A 22 -13.41 -1.63 1.56
C CYS A 22 -12.29 -1.41 2.58
N GLY A 23 -11.28 -0.57 2.29
CA GLY A 23 -10.11 -0.40 3.17
C GLY A 23 -10.41 0.33 4.48
N LEU A 24 -11.47 1.13 4.51
CA LEU A 24 -11.81 1.98 5.65
C LEU A 24 -12.18 1.17 6.91
N GLU A 25 -12.86 0.04 6.73
CA GLU A 25 -13.24 -0.84 7.83
C GLU A 25 -12.03 -1.38 8.59
N PHE A 26 -10.93 -1.68 7.90
CA PHE A 26 -9.71 -2.18 8.55
C PHE A 26 -9.06 -1.12 9.42
N LEU A 27 -9.09 0.14 8.99
CA LEU A 27 -8.51 1.24 9.74
C LEU A 27 -9.36 1.59 10.97
N ILE A 28 -10.66 1.73 10.80
CA ILE A 28 -11.57 2.21 11.85
C ILE A 28 -12.06 1.06 12.75
N SER A 29 -12.76 0.08 12.16
CA SER A 29 -13.36 -1.02 12.92
C SER A 29 -12.32 -2.07 13.34
N GLY A 30 -11.40 -2.40 12.42
CA GLY A 30 -10.29 -3.32 12.68
C GLY A 30 -9.18 -2.70 13.52
N ARG A 31 -9.18 -1.37 13.71
CA ARG A 31 -8.15 -0.62 14.45
C ARG A 31 -6.72 -0.91 13.99
N ALA A 32 -6.54 -1.14 12.70
CA ALA A 32 -5.22 -1.33 12.12
C ALA A 32 -4.37 -0.06 12.36
N LYS A 33 -3.25 -0.20 13.06
CA LYS A 33 -2.37 0.92 13.40
C LYS A 33 -1.27 1.13 12.39
N SER A 34 -0.79 0.05 11.80
CA SER A 34 0.28 0.04 10.82
C SER A 34 -0.25 -0.49 9.49
N VAL A 35 0.07 0.19 8.41
CA VAL A 35 -0.44 -0.12 7.07
C VAL A 35 0.73 -0.31 6.12
N ILE A 36 0.70 -1.41 5.38
CA ILE A 36 1.50 -1.58 4.16
C ILE A 36 0.55 -1.24 3.00
N LEU A 37 0.82 -0.13 2.34
CA LEU A 37 -0.02 0.34 1.23
C LEU A 37 0.42 -0.34 -0.07
N VAL A 38 -0.48 -1.15 -0.64
CA VAL A 38 -0.26 -1.77 -1.96
C VAL A 38 -0.73 -0.81 -3.05
N PHE A 39 0.10 -0.61 -4.08
CA PHE A 39 -0.23 0.26 -5.20
C PHE A 39 0.34 -0.27 -6.52
N ALA A 40 -0.25 0.15 -7.65
CA ALA A 40 0.19 -0.21 -8.99
C ALA A 40 0.51 1.08 -9.79
N PRO A 41 1.78 1.46 -9.97
CA PRO A 41 2.16 2.77 -10.51
C PRO A 41 1.76 2.97 -11.97
N LYS A 42 1.61 1.89 -12.74
CA LYS A 42 1.20 1.95 -14.16
C LYS A 42 -0.32 1.87 -14.35
N ARG A 43 -1.09 1.62 -13.28
CA ARG A 43 -2.55 1.57 -13.36
C ARG A 43 -3.12 2.98 -13.22
N LYS A 44 -3.84 3.43 -14.24
CA LYS A 44 -4.40 4.78 -14.28
C LYS A 44 -5.78 4.87 -13.63
N TYR A 45 -6.64 3.89 -13.90
CA TYR A 45 -8.03 3.91 -13.46
C TYR A 45 -8.34 2.80 -12.46
N PHE A 46 -9.30 3.05 -11.57
CA PHE A 46 -9.83 2.01 -10.70
C PHE A 46 -10.39 0.86 -11.54
N ASP A 47 -10.05 -0.37 -11.16
CA ASP A 47 -10.46 -1.61 -11.82
C ASP A 47 -10.10 -1.67 -13.33
N ASN A 48 -9.16 -0.83 -13.79
CA ASN A 48 -8.80 -0.59 -15.19
C ASN A 48 -9.95 -0.04 -16.06
N GLU A 49 -10.93 0.59 -15.44
CA GLU A 49 -12.13 1.11 -16.09
C GLU A 49 -12.22 2.63 -15.94
N GLU A 50 -12.17 3.37 -17.06
CA GLU A 50 -12.16 4.84 -17.07
C GLU A 50 -13.39 5.46 -16.36
N HIS A 51 -14.53 4.80 -16.43
CA HIS A 51 -15.77 5.31 -15.80
C HIS A 51 -15.71 5.33 -14.26
N TRP A 52 -14.81 4.56 -13.64
CA TRP A 52 -14.57 4.61 -12.19
C TRP A 52 -13.65 5.76 -11.76
N GLY A 53 -13.04 6.46 -12.73
CA GLY A 53 -12.13 7.57 -12.48
C GLY A 53 -10.69 7.16 -12.24
N GLU A 54 -9.82 8.17 -12.13
CA GLU A 54 -8.39 7.98 -11.95
C GLU A 54 -8.05 7.59 -10.51
N ILE A 55 -7.07 6.69 -10.37
CA ILE A 55 -6.51 6.32 -9.07
C ILE A 55 -5.72 7.53 -8.53
N PRO A 56 -6.02 7.98 -7.31
CA PRO A 56 -5.27 9.08 -6.68
C PRO A 56 -3.79 8.73 -6.45
N SER A 57 -2.95 9.75 -6.26
CA SER A 57 -1.54 9.54 -5.98
C SER A 57 -1.31 8.78 -4.67
N VAL A 58 -0.18 8.09 -4.57
CA VAL A 58 0.24 7.35 -3.37
C VAL A 58 0.32 8.28 -2.17
N GLU A 59 0.87 9.47 -2.35
CA GLU A 59 0.99 10.49 -1.30
C GLU A 59 -0.39 10.90 -0.75
N SER A 60 -1.38 11.04 -1.63
CA SER A 60 -2.76 11.35 -1.24
C SER A 60 -3.43 10.23 -0.46
N GLU A 61 -3.14 8.95 -0.78
CA GLU A 61 -3.61 7.81 0.00
C GLU A 61 -2.94 7.75 1.38
N ILE A 62 -1.62 7.98 1.44
CA ILE A 62 -0.88 8.06 2.70
C ILE A 62 -1.51 9.13 3.62
N GLU A 63 -1.74 10.32 3.09
CA GLU A 63 -2.32 11.43 3.85
C GLU A 63 -3.69 11.07 4.46
N ILE A 64 -4.55 10.40 3.70
CA ILE A 64 -5.88 9.98 4.21
C ILE A 64 -5.73 8.91 5.29
N ILE A 65 -4.90 7.90 5.09
CA ILE A 65 -4.65 6.85 6.07
C ILE A 65 -4.17 7.45 7.39
N GLU A 66 -3.25 8.40 7.32
CA GLU A 66 -2.70 9.06 8.51
C GLU A 66 -3.73 9.96 9.20
N LYS A 67 -4.58 10.66 8.46
CA LYS A 67 -5.71 11.43 9.02
C LYS A 67 -6.73 10.55 9.73
N LEU A 68 -6.85 9.29 9.34
CA LEU A 68 -7.71 8.29 10.00
C LEU A 68 -7.07 7.66 11.25
N GLY A 69 -5.84 8.06 11.60
CA GLY A 69 -5.16 7.63 12.82
C GLY A 69 -4.34 6.36 12.70
N SER A 70 -4.09 5.91 11.48
CA SER A 70 -3.16 4.82 11.16
C SER A 70 -1.87 5.38 10.58
N LYS A 71 -0.82 4.58 10.51
CA LYS A 71 0.47 4.98 9.94
C LYS A 71 0.85 4.06 8.79
N VAL A 72 1.20 4.64 7.66
CA VAL A 72 1.80 3.87 6.57
C VAL A 72 3.27 3.62 6.91
N ILE A 73 3.66 2.35 7.01
CA ILE A 73 5.00 1.93 7.41
C ILE A 73 5.85 1.44 6.24
N ALA A 74 5.22 1.07 5.16
CA ALA A 74 5.87 0.67 3.91
C ALA A 74 4.90 0.76 2.74
N LEU A 75 5.45 0.80 1.55
CA LEU A 75 4.74 0.64 0.29
C LEU A 75 5.04 -0.74 -0.29
N ALA A 76 4.07 -1.39 -0.92
CA ALA A 76 4.28 -2.61 -1.69
C ALA A 76 3.82 -2.36 -3.13
N MET A 77 4.75 -2.43 -4.07
CA MET A 77 4.47 -2.10 -5.46
C MET A 77 4.03 -3.33 -6.26
N ASN A 78 2.83 -3.27 -6.80
CA ASN A 78 2.40 -4.18 -7.86
C ASN A 78 3.03 -3.72 -9.17
N THR A 79 3.95 -4.52 -9.68
CA THR A 79 4.74 -4.22 -10.88
C THR A 79 4.03 -4.59 -12.19
N GLU A 80 2.71 -4.72 -12.16
CA GLU A 80 1.90 -4.91 -13.37
C GLU A 80 2.25 -3.86 -14.43
N LEU A 81 2.48 -4.30 -15.66
CA LEU A 81 2.88 -3.47 -16.80
C LEU A 81 4.25 -2.78 -16.68
N CYS A 82 5.05 -3.11 -15.68
CA CYS A 82 6.43 -2.63 -15.58
C CYS A 82 7.41 -3.66 -16.14
N SER A 83 8.47 -3.19 -16.81
CA SER A 83 9.67 -4.00 -16.96
C SER A 83 10.40 -4.10 -15.61
N GLU A 84 11.35 -5.01 -15.49
CA GLU A 84 12.15 -5.14 -14.26
C GLU A 84 12.95 -3.86 -13.98
N GLU A 85 13.55 -3.26 -15.01
CA GLU A 85 14.29 -1.99 -14.88
C GLU A 85 13.38 -0.85 -14.42
N GLU A 86 12.21 -0.70 -15.05
CA GLU A 86 11.21 0.29 -14.62
C GLU A 86 10.75 0.09 -13.17
N ALA A 87 10.59 -1.16 -12.73
CA ALA A 87 10.21 -1.46 -11.36
C ALA A 87 11.24 -0.93 -10.35
N PHE A 88 12.54 -1.14 -10.59
CA PHE A 88 13.60 -0.63 -9.72
C PHE A 88 13.74 0.91 -9.76
N GLU A 89 13.55 1.50 -10.94
CA GLU A 89 13.54 2.96 -11.06
C GLU A 89 12.39 3.58 -10.26
N LEU A 90 11.18 3.06 -10.42
CA LEU A 90 9.99 3.50 -9.70
C LEU A 90 10.13 3.27 -8.19
N GLN A 91 10.69 2.13 -7.77
CA GLN A 91 11.01 1.89 -6.36
C GLN A 91 11.84 3.04 -5.78
N SER A 92 12.95 3.37 -6.45
CA SER A 92 13.83 4.46 -6.00
C SER A 92 13.13 5.82 -5.99
N GLN A 93 12.26 6.10 -6.96
CA GLN A 93 11.50 7.35 -7.02
C GLN A 93 10.52 7.45 -5.85
N PHE A 94 9.74 6.41 -5.58
CA PHE A 94 8.78 6.41 -4.47
C PHE A 94 9.45 6.41 -3.10
N GLU A 95 10.58 5.73 -2.93
CA GLU A 95 11.37 5.83 -1.69
C GLU A 95 11.84 7.27 -1.42
N LYS A 96 12.27 7.98 -2.46
CA LYS A 96 12.69 9.38 -2.34
C LYS A 96 11.51 10.33 -2.07
N SER A 97 10.38 10.14 -2.74
CA SER A 97 9.22 11.05 -2.60
C SER A 97 8.50 10.87 -1.28
N THR A 98 8.38 9.63 -0.79
CA THR A 98 7.59 9.32 0.41
C THR A 98 8.43 9.16 1.67
N GLY A 99 9.72 8.87 1.54
CA GLY A 99 10.60 8.52 2.67
C GLY A 99 10.29 7.16 3.29
N LEU A 100 9.46 6.35 2.65
CA LEU A 100 9.05 5.03 3.12
C LEU A 100 9.79 3.91 2.35
N PRO A 101 10.07 2.76 2.99
CA PRO A 101 10.58 1.61 2.26
C PRO A 101 9.55 1.13 1.23
N VAL A 102 10.01 0.85 0.02
CA VAL A 102 9.18 0.31 -1.07
C VAL A 102 9.60 -1.13 -1.35
N LEU A 103 8.64 -2.04 -1.23
CA LEU A 103 8.82 -3.46 -1.48
C LEU A 103 8.51 -3.77 -2.94
N LEU A 104 9.31 -4.66 -3.52
CA LEU A 104 9.05 -5.32 -4.82
C LEU A 104 8.82 -6.81 -4.57
N PRO A 105 7.62 -7.23 -4.13
CA PRO A 105 7.41 -8.61 -3.68
C PRO A 105 7.75 -9.68 -4.71
N ILE A 106 7.57 -9.37 -6.00
CA ILE A 106 7.84 -10.31 -7.10
C ILE A 106 9.34 -10.39 -7.41
N GLN A 107 10.06 -9.25 -7.40
CA GLN A 107 11.47 -9.18 -7.82
C GLN A 107 12.44 -9.45 -6.66
N GLU A 108 12.15 -8.92 -5.47
CA GLU A 108 13.06 -8.94 -4.31
C GLU A 108 12.52 -9.71 -3.09
N GLY A 109 11.23 -10.11 -3.13
CA GLY A 109 10.56 -10.64 -1.93
C GLY A 109 10.19 -9.53 -0.94
N VAL A 110 9.98 -9.92 0.31
CA VAL A 110 9.42 -9.04 1.35
C VAL A 110 10.33 -8.86 2.57
N ASP A 111 11.54 -9.38 2.57
CA ASP A 111 12.43 -9.36 3.73
C ASP A 111 12.77 -7.95 4.20
N LYS A 112 12.73 -6.97 3.31
CA LYS A 112 12.96 -5.54 3.58
C LYS A 112 12.00 -4.96 4.62
N ILE A 113 10.82 -5.58 4.83
CA ILE A 113 9.85 -5.13 5.84
C ILE A 113 10.17 -5.62 7.26
N ILE A 114 10.93 -6.70 7.42
CA ILE A 114 11.18 -7.34 8.73
C ILE A 114 11.76 -6.36 9.75
N PRO A 115 12.80 -5.56 9.44
CA PRO A 115 13.31 -4.57 10.39
C PRO A 115 12.26 -3.53 10.82
N VAL A 116 11.36 -3.16 9.91
CA VAL A 116 10.28 -2.21 10.20
C VAL A 116 9.28 -2.83 11.17
N LEU A 117 8.87 -4.07 10.93
CA LEU A 117 7.95 -4.80 11.81
C LEU A 117 8.54 -5.00 13.20
N ASN A 118 9.83 -5.31 13.30
CA ASN A 118 10.51 -5.49 14.58
C ASN A 118 10.63 -4.19 15.39
N SER A 119 10.38 -3.02 14.78
CA SER A 119 10.41 -1.72 15.43
C SER A 119 9.05 -1.23 15.93
N LEU A 120 7.96 -1.97 15.68
CA LEU A 120 6.60 -1.65 16.12
C LEU A 120 6.38 -2.08 17.56
#